data_87daede99ec36daef86b85b6d881edf2
#
_entry.id   87daede99ec36daef86b85b6d881edf2
#
_cell.length_a   1.000
_cell.length_b   1.000
_cell.length_c   1.000
_cell.angle_alpha   90.00
_cell.angle_beta   90.00
_cell.angle_gamma   90.00
#
_symmetry.space_group_name_H-M   'P 1'
#
loop_
_entity.id
_entity.type
_entity.pdbx_description
1 polymer ?
#
loop_
_entity_poly.entity_id
_entity_poly.type
_entity_poly.pdbx_seq_one_letter_code
_entity_poly.pdbx_strand_id
1 'polypeptide(L)'
;MTLVPVKYLLDVADTNIKLECVSANGTDFSYLECGSGKLALLLHGFPDTAQTWRHLMPQLAAAGYRAVAPFMRGYAPSAVPSDGCYQTAMLARDANALHEKLGGDSESVIIGHDWGAPSCYGAAIDAPSRWRQVVGMAVPPTAALGMAFVQNLEQIKKSWYMFFFQHGLADLVVGANNHAFIEMLWRDWSPGYDASFDL
;
A
#
# COMPACT_ATOMS: atom_id res chain seq x y z
N MET A 1 9.78 7.39 -21.47
CA MET A 1 9.03 7.16 -20.21
C MET A 1 7.96 8.23 -20.16
N THR A 2 6.74 7.88 -20.58
CA THR A 2 5.62 8.83 -20.67
C THR A 2 5.06 8.97 -19.27
N LEU A 3 5.25 10.15 -18.67
CA LEU A 3 4.62 10.47 -17.38
C LEU A 3 3.11 10.33 -17.54
N VAL A 4 2.50 9.47 -16.75
CA VAL A 4 1.04 9.39 -16.63
C VAL A 4 0.58 10.80 -16.22
N PRO A 5 -0.34 11.43 -16.98
CA PRO A 5 -0.77 12.78 -16.63
C PRO A 5 -1.41 12.76 -15.25
N VAL A 6 -0.98 13.65 -14.38
CA VAL A 6 -1.49 13.86 -12.99
C VAL A 6 -3.01 13.98 -12.94
N LYS A 7 -3.66 14.31 -14.05
CA LYS A 7 -5.11 14.44 -14.20
C LYS A 7 -5.90 13.15 -13.92
N TYR A 8 -5.30 11.98 -14.10
CA TYR A 8 -5.92 10.68 -13.79
C TYR A 8 -5.74 10.25 -12.32
N LEU A 9 -4.90 10.96 -11.57
CA LEU A 9 -4.63 10.64 -10.17
C LEU A 9 -5.62 11.27 -9.19
N LEU A 10 -6.44 12.25 -9.59
CA LEU A 10 -7.26 13.04 -8.68
C LEU A 10 -8.64 13.40 -9.24
N ASP A 11 -9.32 12.47 -9.90
CA ASP A 11 -10.74 12.69 -10.25
C ASP A 11 -11.68 12.42 -9.05
N VAL A 12 -11.23 12.85 -7.87
CA VAL A 12 -12.07 12.96 -6.69
C VAL A 12 -12.48 14.42 -6.58
N ALA A 13 -13.50 14.80 -7.34
CA ALA A 13 -14.12 16.09 -7.18
C ALA A 13 -14.46 16.31 -5.69
N ASP A 14 -13.98 17.43 -5.12
CA ASP A 14 -14.27 17.86 -3.75
C ASP A 14 -13.44 17.28 -2.58
N THR A 15 -12.34 16.58 -2.79
CA THR A 15 -11.47 16.22 -1.67
C THR A 15 -10.23 17.11 -1.62
N ASN A 16 -9.90 17.62 -0.41
CA ASN A 16 -8.65 18.34 -0.14
C ASN A 16 -7.42 17.40 -0.14
N ILE A 17 -7.44 16.37 -1.00
CA ILE A 17 -6.33 15.43 -1.18
C ILE A 17 -5.32 16.04 -2.14
N LYS A 18 -4.05 16.08 -1.73
CA LYS A 18 -2.93 16.60 -2.52
C LYS A 18 -1.94 15.49 -2.83
N LEU A 19 -1.29 15.57 -3.99
CA LEU A 19 -0.15 14.73 -4.34
C LEU A 19 1.14 15.46 -3.98
N GLU A 20 1.96 14.83 -3.16
CA GLU A 20 3.23 15.35 -2.65
C GLU A 20 4.34 14.31 -2.83
N CYS A 21 5.59 14.71 -2.59
CA CYS A 21 6.76 13.83 -2.71
C CYS A 21 7.69 13.98 -1.50
N VAL A 22 8.38 12.88 -1.16
CA VAL A 22 9.39 12.86 -0.10
C VAL A 22 10.44 11.80 -0.38
N SER A 23 11.71 12.12 -0.14
CA SER A 23 12.80 11.14 -0.18
C SER A 23 12.98 10.49 1.19
N ALA A 24 12.82 9.15 1.25
CA ALA A 24 12.95 8.36 2.44
C ALA A 24 13.59 6.99 2.11
N ASN A 25 14.41 6.46 2.99
CA ASN A 25 15.05 5.14 2.84
C ASN A 25 15.64 4.87 1.43
N GLY A 26 16.31 5.89 0.86
CA GLY A 26 16.97 5.77 -0.45
C GLY A 26 16.04 5.73 -1.67
N THR A 27 14.75 6.05 -1.49
CA THR A 27 13.74 6.06 -2.55
C THR A 27 12.92 7.35 -2.49
N ASP A 28 12.52 7.86 -3.66
CA ASP A 28 11.60 8.99 -3.76
C ASP A 28 10.17 8.47 -3.81
N PHE A 29 9.41 8.76 -2.75
CA PHE A 29 8.00 8.40 -2.64
C PHE A 29 7.11 9.56 -3.06
N SER A 30 6.16 9.27 -3.94
CA SER A 30 4.98 10.10 -4.11
C SER A 30 3.90 9.64 -3.14
N TYR A 31 3.13 10.56 -2.59
CA TYR A 31 2.08 10.23 -1.65
C TYR A 31 0.89 11.17 -1.76
N LEU A 32 -0.29 10.66 -1.39
CA LEU A 32 -1.49 11.44 -1.20
C LEU A 32 -1.54 11.96 0.23
N GLU A 33 -1.97 13.20 0.41
CA GLU A 33 -2.09 13.83 1.73
C GLU A 33 -3.44 14.52 1.88
N CYS A 34 -4.06 14.39 3.07
CA CYS A 34 -5.29 15.06 3.43
C CYS A 34 -5.31 15.41 4.92
N GLY A 35 -5.75 16.62 5.24
CA GLY A 35 -5.90 17.07 6.62
C GLY A 35 -4.63 17.59 7.27
N SER A 36 -4.68 17.73 8.59
CA SER A 36 -3.58 18.22 9.44
C SER A 36 -3.69 17.60 10.84
N GLY A 37 -2.59 17.59 11.59
CA GLY A 37 -2.54 17.01 12.93
C GLY A 37 -1.63 15.80 13.04
N LYS A 38 -2.00 14.80 13.85
CA LYS A 38 -1.20 13.59 14.07
C LYS A 38 -1.12 12.76 12.79
N LEU A 39 0.05 12.19 12.52
CA LEU A 39 0.24 11.37 11.31
C LEU A 39 -0.60 10.09 11.36
N ALA A 40 -1.35 9.83 10.30
CA ALA A 40 -1.93 8.55 9.97
C ALA A 40 -1.31 8.06 8.65
N LEU A 41 -0.39 7.10 8.70
CA LEU A 41 0.27 6.53 7.54
C LEU A 41 -0.53 5.33 7.02
N LEU A 42 -0.90 5.36 5.73
CA LEU A 42 -1.83 4.41 5.11
C LEU A 42 -1.11 3.62 4.02
N LEU A 43 -0.85 2.34 4.25
CA LEU A 43 -0.12 1.47 3.33
C LEU A 43 -1.08 0.56 2.55
N HIS A 44 -1.08 0.68 1.24
CA HIS A 44 -1.91 -0.12 0.34
C HIS A 44 -1.32 -1.51 0.06
N GLY A 45 -1.99 -2.29 -0.75
CA GLY A 45 -1.56 -3.61 -1.20
C GLY A 45 -1.62 -3.79 -2.72
N PHE A 46 -1.69 -5.04 -3.15
CA PHE A 46 -1.81 -5.46 -4.54
C PHE A 46 -3.23 -6.02 -4.80
N PRO A 47 -3.85 -5.71 -5.94
CA PRO A 47 -3.39 -4.92 -7.11
C PRO A 47 -3.69 -3.42 -7.01
N ASP A 48 -3.88 -2.93 -5.82
CA ASP A 48 -4.32 -1.59 -5.48
C ASP A 48 -3.16 -0.57 -5.43
N THR A 49 -3.47 0.69 -5.19
CA THR A 49 -2.51 1.79 -5.05
C THR A 49 -2.88 2.68 -3.85
N ALA A 50 -2.17 3.79 -3.65
CA ALA A 50 -2.52 4.79 -2.64
C ALA A 50 -3.95 5.33 -2.78
N GLN A 51 -4.55 5.22 -3.97
CA GLN A 51 -5.90 5.67 -4.27
C GLN A 51 -6.99 4.90 -3.50
N THR A 52 -6.71 3.69 -3.04
CA THR A 52 -7.66 2.91 -2.23
C THR A 52 -8.10 3.68 -0.98
N TRP A 53 -7.26 4.56 -0.47
CA TRP A 53 -7.49 5.32 0.75
C TRP A 53 -8.32 6.60 0.55
N ARG A 54 -8.66 6.96 -0.70
CA ARG A 54 -9.37 8.21 -1.07
C ARG A 54 -10.65 8.45 -0.28
N HIS A 55 -11.36 7.39 0.13
CA HIS A 55 -12.59 7.49 0.91
C HIS A 55 -12.35 7.57 2.42
N LEU A 56 -11.26 6.98 2.92
CA LEU A 56 -10.90 6.99 4.34
C LEU A 56 -10.15 8.28 4.73
N MET A 57 -9.32 8.81 3.86
CA MET A 57 -8.47 9.97 4.14
C MET A 57 -9.27 11.20 4.61
N PRO A 58 -10.38 11.61 3.97
CA PRO A 58 -11.19 12.73 4.45
C PRO A 58 -11.81 12.49 5.83
N GLN A 59 -12.17 11.25 6.14
CA GLN A 59 -12.72 10.87 7.45
C GLN A 59 -11.66 10.97 8.56
N LEU A 60 -10.43 10.53 8.29
CA LEU A 60 -9.30 10.69 9.19
C LEU A 60 -8.95 12.18 9.38
N ALA A 61 -8.97 12.95 8.30
CA ALA A 61 -8.75 14.40 8.35
C ALA A 61 -9.80 15.10 9.24
N ALA A 62 -11.07 14.75 9.09
CA ALA A 62 -12.16 15.26 9.96
C ALA A 62 -12.00 14.82 11.42
N ALA A 63 -11.34 13.68 11.69
CA ALA A 63 -11.00 13.22 13.03
C ALA A 63 -9.70 13.83 13.60
N GLY A 64 -9.09 14.80 12.92
CA GLY A 64 -7.89 15.51 13.37
C GLY A 64 -6.57 14.82 13.06
N TYR A 65 -6.55 13.96 12.06
CA TYR A 65 -5.32 13.35 11.55
C TYR A 65 -4.82 14.03 10.27
N ARG A 66 -3.53 14.01 10.07
CA ARG A 66 -2.89 14.19 8.79
C ARG A 66 -2.77 12.82 8.13
N ALA A 67 -3.69 12.49 7.25
CA ALA A 67 -3.71 11.22 6.53
C ALA A 67 -2.72 11.26 5.35
N VAL A 68 -1.77 10.34 5.32
CA VAL A 68 -0.73 10.22 4.28
C VAL A 68 -0.74 8.82 3.72
N ALA A 69 -0.96 8.69 2.42
CA ALA A 69 -0.99 7.43 1.69
C ALA A 69 0.11 7.41 0.63
N PRO A 70 1.29 6.82 0.88
CA PRO A 70 2.33 6.69 -0.12
C PRO A 70 1.92 5.67 -1.20
N PHE A 71 2.31 5.94 -2.44
CA PHE A 71 2.48 4.89 -3.44
C PHE A 71 3.69 4.07 -3.00
N MET A 72 3.45 2.86 -2.53
CA MET A 72 4.49 2.05 -1.90
C MET A 72 5.63 1.73 -2.89
N ARG A 73 6.75 1.28 -2.37
CA ARG A 73 7.93 0.84 -3.13
C ARG A 73 7.53 -0.05 -4.32
N GLY A 74 7.96 0.36 -5.54
CA GLY A 74 7.63 -0.33 -6.80
C GLY A 74 6.32 0.09 -7.47
N TYR A 75 5.54 0.95 -6.84
CA TYR A 75 4.30 1.48 -7.42
C TYR A 75 4.49 2.92 -7.91
N ALA A 76 4.21 3.13 -9.20
CA ALA A 76 4.20 4.48 -9.77
C ALA A 76 3.11 5.34 -9.07
N PRO A 77 3.36 6.66 -8.90
CA PRO A 77 4.49 7.45 -9.40
C PRO A 77 5.74 7.50 -8.49
N SER A 78 5.80 6.71 -7.41
CA SER A 78 7.04 6.56 -6.65
C SER A 78 8.16 6.00 -7.51
N ALA A 79 9.41 6.34 -7.18
CA ALA A 79 10.55 5.87 -7.92
C ALA A 79 10.74 4.34 -7.77
N VAL A 80 11.27 3.72 -8.82
CA VAL A 80 11.75 2.33 -8.74
C VAL A 80 13.07 2.35 -7.94
N PRO A 81 13.15 1.64 -6.81
CA PRO A 81 14.34 1.65 -5.96
C PRO A 81 15.53 0.99 -6.65
N SER A 82 16.70 1.62 -6.54
CA SER A 82 17.93 1.13 -7.18
C SER A 82 18.47 -0.18 -6.58
N ASP A 83 18.07 -0.50 -5.34
CA ASP A 83 18.47 -1.72 -4.63
C ASP A 83 17.69 -2.97 -5.08
N GLY A 84 16.59 -2.79 -5.82
CA GLY A 84 15.72 -3.88 -6.29
C GLY A 84 15.10 -4.71 -5.16
N CYS A 85 15.10 -4.21 -3.92
CA CYS A 85 14.63 -4.94 -2.75
C CYS A 85 13.16 -4.62 -2.47
N TYR A 86 12.29 -5.65 -2.52
CA TYR A 86 10.85 -5.53 -2.28
C TYR A 86 10.36 -6.43 -1.14
N GLN A 87 11.26 -6.90 -0.29
CA GLN A 87 10.91 -7.75 0.85
C GLN A 87 10.12 -6.96 1.89
N THR A 88 9.22 -7.61 2.61
CA THR A 88 8.39 -7.01 3.66
C THR A 88 9.20 -6.22 4.69
N ALA A 89 10.38 -6.70 5.06
CA ALA A 89 11.28 -5.99 5.98
C ALA A 89 11.74 -4.63 5.43
N MET A 90 11.92 -4.52 4.10
CA MET A 90 12.27 -3.25 3.46
C MET A 90 11.07 -2.30 3.44
N LEU A 91 9.87 -2.80 3.17
CA LEU A 91 8.64 -2.01 3.23
C LEU A 91 8.35 -1.49 4.66
N ALA A 92 8.68 -2.28 5.67
CA ALA A 92 8.60 -1.86 7.07
C ALA A 92 9.60 -0.72 7.40
N ARG A 93 10.82 -0.80 6.87
CA ARG A 93 11.82 0.28 6.99
C ARG A 93 11.39 1.53 6.23
N ASP A 94 10.78 1.39 5.06
CA ASP A 94 10.19 2.51 4.32
C ASP A 94 9.14 3.22 5.18
N ALA A 95 8.24 2.47 5.82
CA ALA A 95 7.22 3.04 6.70
C ALA A 95 7.83 3.83 7.86
N ASN A 96 8.86 3.28 8.53
CA ASN A 96 9.57 3.96 9.61
C ASN A 96 10.34 5.20 9.13
N ALA A 97 10.94 5.16 7.94
CA ALA A 97 11.62 6.30 7.35
C ALA A 97 10.63 7.39 6.90
N LEU A 98 9.49 7.00 6.34
CA LEU A 98 8.40 7.93 6.01
C LEU A 98 7.85 8.61 7.26
N HIS A 99 7.61 7.85 8.35
CA HIS A 99 7.21 8.42 9.63
C HIS A 99 8.15 9.56 10.06
N GLU A 100 9.46 9.30 10.03
CA GLU A 100 10.48 10.28 10.42
C GLU A 100 10.50 11.49 9.48
N LYS A 101 10.52 11.27 8.17
CA LYS A 101 10.59 12.34 7.16
C LYS A 101 9.33 13.20 7.12
N LEU A 102 8.19 12.63 7.44
CA LEU A 102 6.91 13.33 7.49
C LEU A 102 6.63 13.99 8.87
N GLY A 103 7.59 13.94 9.79
CA GLY A 103 7.46 14.56 11.12
C GLY A 103 6.48 13.82 12.04
N GLY A 104 6.38 12.50 11.89
CA GLY A 104 5.62 11.66 12.81
C GLY A 104 6.18 11.68 14.24
N ASP A 105 5.31 11.48 15.21
CA ASP A 105 5.63 11.38 16.63
C ASP A 105 5.07 10.06 17.21
N SER A 106 5.21 9.87 18.52
CA SER A 106 4.71 8.67 19.23
C SER A 106 3.16 8.54 19.24
N GLU A 107 2.44 9.56 18.79
CA GLU A 107 0.99 9.55 18.65
C GLU A 107 0.53 9.16 17.23
N SER A 108 1.48 8.90 16.32
CA SER A 108 1.22 8.46 14.95
C SER A 108 0.54 7.10 14.92
N VAL A 109 -0.29 6.89 13.91
CA VAL A 109 -0.93 5.61 13.65
C VAL A 109 -0.52 5.09 12.27
N ILE A 110 -0.45 3.77 12.13
CA ILE A 110 -0.16 3.11 10.86
C ILE A 110 -1.28 2.12 10.53
N ILE A 111 -1.77 2.21 9.30
CA ILE A 111 -2.89 1.40 8.79
C ILE A 111 -2.44 0.74 7.50
N GLY A 112 -2.60 -0.56 7.37
CA GLY A 112 -2.21 -1.29 6.18
C GLY A 112 -3.25 -2.31 5.74
N HIS A 113 -3.41 -2.44 4.44
CA HIS A 113 -4.26 -3.43 3.80
C HIS A 113 -3.41 -4.32 2.90
N ASP A 114 -3.74 -5.62 2.82
CA ASP A 114 -3.04 -6.61 2.01
C ASP A 114 -1.52 -6.57 2.24
N TRP A 115 -0.69 -6.22 1.24
CA TRP A 115 0.76 -6.09 1.35
C TRP A 115 1.20 -5.01 2.35
N GLY A 116 0.37 -4.00 2.56
CA GLY A 116 0.57 -2.98 3.60
C GLY A 116 0.44 -3.52 5.02
N ALA A 117 -0.37 -4.55 5.28
CA ALA A 117 -0.58 -5.06 6.64
C ALA A 117 0.69 -5.69 7.25
N PRO A 118 1.40 -6.64 6.61
CA PRO A 118 2.66 -7.16 7.13
C PRO A 118 3.75 -6.08 7.23
N SER A 119 3.71 -5.05 6.37
CA SER A 119 4.61 -3.90 6.46
C SER A 119 4.35 -3.08 7.73
N CYS A 120 3.09 -2.87 8.11
CA CYS A 120 2.71 -2.23 9.37
C CYS A 120 3.19 -3.01 10.59
N TYR A 121 2.99 -4.34 10.59
CA TYR A 121 3.46 -5.18 11.70
C TYR A 121 4.98 -5.13 11.83
N GLY A 122 5.70 -5.22 10.70
CA GLY A 122 7.16 -5.10 10.67
C GLY A 122 7.65 -3.75 11.16
N ALA A 123 7.03 -2.65 10.75
CA ALA A 123 7.37 -1.29 11.18
C ALA A 123 7.22 -1.12 12.70
N ALA A 124 6.13 -1.65 13.27
CA ALA A 124 5.89 -1.56 14.71
C ALA A 124 6.81 -2.47 15.53
N ILE A 125 7.22 -3.63 14.99
CA ILE A 125 8.19 -4.50 15.64
C ILE A 125 9.59 -3.85 15.64
N ASP A 126 9.98 -3.24 14.50
CA ASP A 126 11.29 -2.61 14.33
C ASP A 126 11.42 -1.31 15.15
N ALA A 127 10.35 -0.52 15.26
CA ALA A 127 10.34 0.76 15.96
C ALA A 127 9.04 0.99 16.76
N PRO A 128 8.81 0.23 17.84
CA PRO A 128 7.53 0.22 18.58
C PRO A 128 7.14 1.57 19.20
N SER A 129 8.11 2.41 19.54
CA SER A 129 7.85 3.72 20.12
C SER A 129 7.34 4.77 19.13
N ARG A 130 7.37 4.49 17.83
CA ARG A 130 6.92 5.41 16.78
C ARG A 130 5.41 5.35 16.58
N TRP A 131 4.76 4.25 16.92
CA TRP A 131 3.41 3.94 16.52
C TRP A 131 2.49 3.74 17.72
N ARG A 132 1.57 4.67 17.93
CA ARG A 132 0.54 4.55 18.96
C ARG A 132 -0.40 3.39 18.70
N GLN A 133 -0.76 3.19 17.43
CA GLN A 133 -1.66 2.12 17.01
C GLN A 133 -1.25 1.56 15.66
N VAL A 134 -1.50 0.26 15.49
CA VAL A 134 -1.28 -0.49 14.25
C VAL A 134 -2.58 -1.15 13.85
N VAL A 135 -3.03 -0.90 12.63
CA VAL A 135 -4.22 -1.54 12.05
C VAL A 135 -3.80 -2.32 10.82
N GLY A 136 -3.92 -3.64 10.85
CA GLY A 136 -3.69 -4.51 9.69
C GLY A 136 -5.00 -5.11 9.22
N MET A 137 -5.28 -5.00 7.92
CA MET A 137 -6.49 -5.51 7.30
C MET A 137 -6.17 -6.58 6.26
N ALA A 138 -7.05 -7.58 6.16
CA ALA A 138 -7.04 -8.71 5.24
C ALA A 138 -5.90 -9.72 5.43
N VAL A 139 -4.72 -9.33 5.86
CA VAL A 139 -3.56 -10.22 6.07
C VAL A 139 -3.21 -10.27 7.56
N PRO A 140 -3.19 -11.45 8.20
CA PRO A 140 -2.81 -11.59 9.60
C PRO A 140 -1.29 -11.48 9.78
N PRO A 141 -0.78 -11.38 11.02
CA PRO A 141 0.65 -11.47 11.29
C PRO A 141 1.30 -12.71 10.66
N THR A 142 2.54 -12.58 10.20
CA THR A 142 3.24 -13.57 9.35
C THR A 142 3.22 -15.00 9.91
N ALA A 143 3.36 -15.16 11.24
CA ALA A 143 3.31 -16.48 11.87
C ALA A 143 1.92 -17.15 11.70
N ALA A 144 0.84 -16.39 11.84
CA ALA A 144 -0.52 -16.90 11.64
C ALA A 144 -0.79 -17.23 10.17
N LEU A 145 -0.30 -16.41 9.24
CA LEU A 145 -0.38 -16.69 7.79
C LEU A 145 0.37 -17.98 7.43
N GLY A 146 1.59 -18.16 7.95
CA GLY A 146 2.37 -19.38 7.75
C GLY A 146 1.64 -20.63 8.25
N MET A 147 1.01 -20.57 9.42
CA MET A 147 0.19 -21.66 9.94
C MET A 147 -1.05 -21.91 9.08
N ALA A 148 -1.68 -20.88 8.54
CA ALA A 148 -2.83 -21.01 7.65
C ALA A 148 -2.46 -21.78 6.36
N PHE A 149 -1.29 -21.53 5.77
CA PHE A 149 -0.80 -22.30 4.61
C PHE A 149 -0.60 -23.79 4.91
N VAL A 150 -0.16 -24.12 6.13
CA VAL A 150 0.06 -25.53 6.52
C VAL A 150 -1.26 -26.24 6.85
N GLN A 151 -2.21 -25.53 7.46
CA GLN A 151 -3.41 -26.15 8.03
C GLN A 151 -4.63 -26.06 7.13
N ASN A 152 -4.64 -25.14 6.14
CA ASN A 152 -5.82 -24.87 5.32
C ASN A 152 -5.50 -24.82 3.84
N LEU A 153 -5.81 -25.90 3.12
CA LEU A 153 -5.58 -26.00 1.67
C LEU A 153 -6.36 -24.94 0.87
N GLU A 154 -7.51 -24.48 1.35
CA GLU A 154 -8.24 -23.40 0.69
C GLU A 154 -7.47 -22.06 0.75
N GLN A 155 -6.65 -21.86 1.80
CA GLN A 155 -5.76 -20.69 1.84
C GLN A 155 -4.71 -20.75 0.72
N ILE A 156 -4.14 -21.92 0.44
CA ILE A 156 -3.20 -22.08 -0.69
C ILE A 156 -3.89 -21.74 -2.01
N LYS A 157 -5.12 -22.25 -2.23
CA LYS A 157 -5.91 -21.94 -3.44
C LYS A 157 -6.16 -20.44 -3.59
N LYS A 158 -6.56 -19.77 -2.51
CA LYS A 158 -6.81 -18.31 -2.51
C LYS A 158 -5.54 -17.49 -2.73
N SER A 159 -4.41 -18.02 -2.31
CA SER A 159 -3.10 -17.35 -2.41
C SER A 159 -2.24 -17.83 -3.59
N TRP A 160 -2.84 -18.51 -4.58
CA TRP A 160 -2.12 -19.08 -5.73
C TRP A 160 -1.27 -18.05 -6.47
N TYR A 161 -1.72 -16.80 -6.54
CA TYR A 161 -1.05 -15.70 -7.23
C TYR A 161 0.31 -15.38 -6.59
N MET A 162 0.48 -15.55 -5.28
CA MET A 162 1.76 -15.33 -4.59
C MET A 162 2.84 -16.29 -5.12
N PHE A 163 2.47 -17.54 -5.40
CA PHE A 163 3.36 -18.53 -6.00
C PHE A 163 3.57 -18.28 -7.50
N PHE A 164 2.50 -17.86 -8.20
CA PHE A 164 2.58 -17.49 -9.60
C PHE A 164 3.57 -16.34 -9.84
N PHE A 165 3.58 -15.33 -8.99
CA PHE A 165 4.51 -14.20 -9.08
C PHE A 165 5.98 -14.57 -8.83
N GLN A 166 6.27 -15.75 -8.31
CA GLN A 166 7.65 -16.25 -8.19
C GLN A 166 8.13 -16.92 -9.49
N HIS A 167 7.26 -17.09 -10.48
CA HIS A 167 7.57 -17.73 -11.75
C HIS A 167 7.72 -16.69 -12.86
N GLY A 168 8.77 -16.82 -13.70
CA GLY A 168 9.04 -15.86 -14.81
C GLY A 168 7.91 -15.70 -15.82
N LEU A 169 6.91 -16.59 -15.84
CA LEU A 169 5.70 -16.45 -16.63
C LEU A 169 4.87 -15.22 -16.18
N ALA A 170 4.95 -14.81 -14.92
CA ALA A 170 4.21 -13.67 -14.41
C ALA A 170 4.56 -12.38 -15.17
N ASP A 171 5.82 -12.16 -15.50
CA ASP A 171 6.27 -10.98 -16.25
C ASP A 171 5.56 -10.84 -17.61
N LEU A 172 5.32 -11.98 -18.26
CA LEU A 172 4.63 -12.01 -19.55
C LEU A 172 3.12 -11.86 -19.41
N VAL A 173 2.52 -12.53 -18.42
CA VAL A 173 1.05 -12.59 -18.26
C VAL A 173 0.48 -11.30 -17.69
N VAL A 174 1.12 -10.73 -16.69
CA VAL A 174 0.61 -9.51 -16.01
C VAL A 174 0.62 -8.31 -16.96
N GLY A 175 1.64 -8.18 -17.81
CA GLY A 175 1.73 -7.09 -18.79
C GLY A 175 0.96 -7.33 -20.09
N ALA A 176 0.45 -8.56 -20.31
CA ALA A 176 -0.24 -8.89 -21.56
C ALA A 176 -1.67 -8.32 -21.61
N ASN A 177 -2.19 -8.16 -22.84
CA ASN A 177 -3.59 -7.82 -23.11
C ASN A 177 -4.09 -6.60 -22.33
N ASN A 178 -3.28 -5.54 -22.29
CA ASN A 178 -3.61 -4.30 -21.55
C ASN A 178 -3.95 -4.55 -20.08
N HIS A 179 -3.13 -5.36 -19.41
CA HIS A 179 -3.28 -5.71 -17.98
C HIS A 179 -4.57 -6.47 -17.61
N ALA A 180 -5.15 -7.22 -18.56
CA ALA A 180 -6.36 -8.01 -18.33
C ALA A 180 -6.26 -8.96 -17.11
N PHE A 181 -5.03 -9.33 -16.71
CA PHE A 181 -4.78 -10.09 -15.49
C PHE A 181 -5.19 -9.30 -14.25
N ILE A 182 -4.88 -8.02 -14.18
CA ILE A 182 -5.24 -7.14 -13.05
C ILE A 182 -6.76 -6.95 -13.01
N GLU A 183 -7.40 -6.71 -14.18
CA GLU A 183 -8.86 -6.63 -14.27
C GLU A 183 -9.55 -7.91 -13.78
N MET A 184 -9.02 -9.08 -14.14
CA MET A 184 -9.52 -10.37 -13.65
C MET A 184 -9.44 -10.44 -12.11
N LEU A 185 -8.32 -10.04 -11.51
CA LEU A 185 -8.17 -10.05 -10.05
C LEU A 185 -9.18 -9.13 -9.36
N TRP A 186 -9.38 -7.92 -9.86
CA TRP A 186 -10.40 -7.01 -9.33
C TRP A 186 -11.79 -7.62 -9.36
N ARG A 187 -12.20 -8.19 -10.51
CA ARG A 187 -13.48 -8.86 -10.65
C ARG A 187 -13.67 -10.03 -9.69
N ASP A 188 -12.63 -10.84 -9.51
CA ASP A 188 -12.69 -12.06 -8.71
C ASP A 188 -12.60 -11.78 -7.20
N TRP A 189 -11.84 -10.76 -6.80
CA TRP A 189 -11.63 -10.42 -5.39
C TRP A 189 -12.59 -9.37 -4.84
N SER A 190 -13.19 -8.58 -5.71
CA SER A 190 -14.13 -7.52 -5.35
C SER A 190 -15.42 -7.63 -6.17
N PRO A 191 -16.17 -8.75 -6.05
CA PRO A 191 -17.34 -8.99 -6.87
C PRO A 191 -18.40 -7.89 -6.68
N GLY A 192 -18.85 -7.29 -7.79
CA GLY A 192 -19.83 -6.20 -7.79
C GLY A 192 -19.24 -4.80 -7.61
N TYR A 193 -17.94 -4.67 -7.43
CA TYR A 193 -17.24 -3.39 -7.41
C TYR A 193 -16.87 -2.96 -8.84
N ASP A 194 -17.14 -1.70 -9.19
CA ASP A 194 -16.65 -1.10 -10.43
C ASP A 194 -15.22 -0.57 -10.22
N ALA A 195 -14.25 -1.33 -10.73
CA ALA A 195 -12.83 -1.01 -10.60
C ALA A 195 -12.31 -0.09 -11.73
N SER A 196 -13.16 0.49 -12.56
CA SER A 196 -12.75 1.31 -13.71
C SER A 196 -11.88 2.51 -13.33
N PHE A 197 -12.00 2.99 -12.11
CA PHE A 197 -11.15 4.05 -11.56
C PHE A 197 -9.77 3.54 -11.11
N ASP A 198 -9.68 2.29 -10.68
CA ASP A 198 -8.49 1.70 -10.06
C ASP A 198 -7.64 0.90 -11.08
N LEU A 199 -8.11 0.76 -12.34
CA LEU A 199 -7.45 0.14 -13.49
C LEU A 199 -6.75 1.17 -14.38
#